data_a214c2f678a7ca445263d22b1f03a4fa
#
_entry.id   a214c2f678a7ca445263d22b1f03a4fa
#
_cell.length_a   1.000
_cell.length_b   1.000
_cell.length_c   1.000
_cell.angle_alpha   90.00
_cell.angle_beta   90.00
_cell.angle_gamma   90.00
#
_symmetry.space_group_name_H-M   'P 1'
#
loop_
_entity.id
_entity.type
_entity.pdbx_description
1 polymer ?
#
loop_
_entity_poly.entity_id
_entity_poly.type
_entity_poly.pdbx_seq_one_letter_code
_entity_poly.pdbx_strand_id
1 'polypeptide(L)'
;MKKKILFVVTSHGIKGHTGKPTGYYLSEVSHPWKVLRKGRYEIDFVSPQGGKPPVDGLDLSDRVNKEFWEDKNYKIKAKNTMKPSEVDPNDYIAIFYAGGHGTMWDFPDNEGLAEIGRTIYENGGIVSAVCHGPSGFVNLKLNN
;
A
#
# COMPACT_ATOMS: atom_id res chain seq x y z
N MET A 1 -8.55 1.92 -21.58
CA MET A 1 -8.99 1.59 -20.22
C MET A 1 -7.78 1.45 -19.31
N LYS A 2 -7.75 2.22 -18.24
CA LYS A 2 -6.64 2.19 -17.31
C LYS A 2 -6.69 0.91 -16.47
N LYS A 3 -5.56 0.22 -16.38
CA LYS A 3 -5.44 -1.01 -15.57
C LYS A 3 -4.44 -0.76 -14.44
N LYS A 4 -4.70 0.28 -13.65
CA LYS A 4 -3.84 0.66 -12.54
C LYS A 4 -4.46 0.30 -11.20
N ILE A 5 -3.62 -0.20 -10.32
CA ILE A 5 -3.97 -0.56 -8.95
C ILE A 5 -3.05 0.22 -8.01
N LEU A 6 -3.64 0.80 -6.98
CA LEU A 6 -2.88 1.56 -5.98
C LEU A 6 -2.61 0.69 -4.76
N PHE A 7 -1.34 0.52 -4.43
CA PHE A 7 -0.92 -0.14 -3.19
C PHE A 7 -0.65 0.91 -2.12
N VAL A 8 -1.21 0.72 -0.96
CA VAL A 8 -1.01 1.58 0.21
C VAL A 8 -0.08 0.87 1.18
N VAL A 9 1.00 1.55 1.56
CA VAL A 9 1.98 1.04 2.53
C VAL A 9 2.18 2.06 3.65
N THR A 10 2.51 1.57 4.85
CA THR A 10 2.74 2.44 6.00
C THR A 10 4.01 3.26 5.86
N SER A 11 3.99 4.47 6.43
CA SER A 11 5.18 5.30 6.64
C SER A 11 5.77 5.13 8.04
N HIS A 12 5.12 4.38 8.93
CA HIS A 12 5.50 4.27 10.33
C HIS A 12 6.50 3.13 10.56
N GLY A 13 7.66 3.46 11.10
CA GLY A 13 8.80 2.53 11.16
C GLY A 13 9.15 2.01 12.56
N ILE A 14 8.44 2.42 13.62
CA ILE A 14 8.74 2.00 14.99
C ILE A 14 7.49 1.48 15.67
N LYS A 15 7.61 0.30 16.28
CA LYS A 15 6.52 -0.42 16.92
C LYS A 15 6.25 0.13 18.32
N GLY A 16 5.58 1.30 18.38
CA GLY A 16 5.19 1.95 19.62
C GLY A 16 6.32 2.15 20.61
N HIS A 17 6.07 1.82 21.88
CA HIS A 17 7.05 1.98 22.95
C HIS A 17 8.15 0.92 22.95
N THR A 18 8.07 -0.08 22.10
CA THR A 18 9.05 -1.18 22.09
C THR A 18 10.40 -0.77 21.53
N GLY A 19 10.43 0.31 20.73
CA GLY A 19 11.62 0.73 19.99
C GLY A 19 12.02 -0.22 18.87
N LYS A 20 11.25 -1.28 18.63
CA LYS A 20 11.54 -2.26 17.59
C LYS A 20 11.14 -1.72 16.21
N PRO A 21 11.91 -2.02 15.16
CA PRO A 21 11.56 -1.60 13.81
C PRO A 21 10.32 -2.33 13.30
N THR A 22 9.58 -1.65 12.44
CA THR A 22 8.46 -2.21 11.69
C THR A 22 8.37 -1.49 10.35
N GLY A 23 7.37 -1.80 9.57
CA GLY A 23 7.12 -1.21 8.26
C GLY A 23 6.03 -1.99 7.56
N TYR A 24 5.90 -1.82 6.23
CA TYR A 24 5.04 -2.71 5.48
C TYR A 24 5.69 -4.10 5.42
N TYR A 25 4.85 -5.14 5.49
CA TYR A 25 5.36 -6.51 5.45
C TYR A 25 5.61 -6.91 4.00
N LEU A 26 6.86 -7.19 3.66
CA LEU A 26 7.30 -7.32 2.26
C LEU A 26 6.48 -8.34 1.46
N SER A 27 6.23 -9.53 2.00
CA SER A 27 5.50 -10.56 1.25
C SER A 27 4.05 -10.21 0.99
N GLU A 28 3.46 -9.31 1.78
CA GLU A 28 2.10 -8.81 1.55
C GLU A 28 2.03 -7.80 0.40
N VAL A 29 3.16 -7.33 -0.07
CA VAL A 29 3.27 -6.51 -1.28
C VAL A 29 3.76 -7.35 -2.45
N SER A 30 4.82 -8.12 -2.26
CA SER A 30 5.49 -8.85 -3.35
C SER A 30 4.62 -9.95 -3.97
N HIS A 31 3.91 -10.72 -3.16
CA HIS A 31 3.09 -11.81 -3.67
C HIS A 31 1.88 -11.31 -4.47
N PRO A 32 1.08 -10.34 -3.96
CA PRO A 32 0.05 -9.72 -4.80
C PRO A 32 0.61 -9.04 -6.04
N TRP A 33 1.74 -8.36 -5.92
CA TRP A 33 2.41 -7.75 -7.07
C TRP A 33 2.68 -8.77 -8.18
N LYS A 34 3.21 -9.93 -7.82
CA LYS A 34 3.54 -10.99 -8.79
C LYS A 34 2.30 -11.46 -9.54
N VAL A 35 1.20 -11.67 -8.82
CA VAL A 35 -0.07 -12.10 -9.43
C VAL A 35 -0.63 -11.03 -10.36
N LEU A 36 -0.66 -9.79 -9.91
CA LEU A 36 -1.24 -8.69 -10.67
C LEU A 36 -0.41 -8.34 -11.90
N ARG A 37 0.91 -8.47 -11.82
CA ARG A 37 1.78 -8.26 -12.96
C ARG A 37 1.54 -9.29 -14.07
N LYS A 38 1.23 -10.53 -13.71
CA LYS A 38 0.81 -11.54 -14.69
C LYS A 38 -0.47 -11.12 -15.40
N GLY A 39 -1.39 -10.44 -14.71
CA GLY A 39 -2.60 -9.89 -15.27
C GLY A 39 -2.40 -8.59 -16.05
N ARG A 40 -1.16 -8.14 -16.19
CA ARG A 40 -0.78 -6.91 -16.91
C ARG A 40 -1.30 -5.62 -16.25
N TYR A 41 -1.53 -5.66 -14.93
CA TYR A 41 -1.86 -4.44 -14.18
C TYR A 41 -0.60 -3.67 -13.85
N GLU A 42 -0.71 -2.35 -13.89
CA GLU A 42 0.32 -1.44 -13.39
C GLU A 42 0.02 -1.11 -11.94
N ILE A 43 1.05 -1.07 -11.10
CA ILE A 43 0.90 -0.82 -9.68
C ILE A 43 1.67 0.45 -9.31
N ASP A 44 0.99 1.35 -8.62
CA ASP A 44 1.61 2.53 -8.01
C ASP A 44 1.54 2.41 -6.49
N PHE A 45 2.35 3.19 -5.79
CA PHE A 45 2.47 3.12 -4.33
C PHE A 45 2.20 4.47 -3.70
N VAL A 46 1.41 4.47 -2.63
CA VAL A 46 1.16 5.62 -1.78
C VAL A 46 1.43 5.26 -0.32
N SER A 47 1.96 6.20 0.42
CA SER A 47 2.12 6.06 1.87
C SER A 47 1.72 7.38 2.55
N PRO A 48 1.37 7.36 3.84
CA PRO A 48 0.93 8.57 4.53
C PRO A 48 1.86 9.77 4.40
N GLN A 49 3.17 9.53 4.41
CA GLN A 49 4.17 10.61 4.31
C GLN A 49 4.89 10.68 2.97
N GLY A 50 4.63 9.75 2.07
CA GLY A 50 5.37 9.64 0.81
C GLY A 50 6.82 9.20 1.02
N GLY A 51 7.59 9.20 -0.07
CA GLY A 51 9.00 8.87 -0.04
C GLY A 51 9.30 7.39 0.21
N LYS A 52 10.39 7.11 0.89
CA LYS A 52 10.84 5.74 1.15
C LYS A 52 10.16 5.17 2.39
N PRO A 53 9.28 4.18 2.23
CA PRO A 53 8.61 3.58 3.39
C PRO A 53 9.53 2.59 4.12
N PRO A 54 9.32 2.39 5.42
CA PRO A 54 10.03 1.33 6.14
C PRO A 54 9.48 -0.04 5.75
N VAL A 55 10.34 -1.06 5.79
CA VAL A 55 10.02 -2.43 5.39
C VAL A 55 10.24 -3.37 6.56
N ASP A 56 9.30 -4.28 6.77
CA ASP A 56 9.40 -5.39 7.72
C ASP A 56 9.39 -6.70 6.94
N GLY A 57 9.92 -7.77 7.54
CA GLY A 57 9.93 -9.07 6.90
C GLY A 57 10.78 -9.12 5.63
N LEU A 58 11.92 -8.45 5.64
CA LEU A 58 12.84 -8.44 4.50
C LEU A 58 13.56 -9.78 4.38
N ASP A 59 12.86 -10.76 3.84
CA ASP A 59 13.37 -12.10 3.61
C ASP A 59 13.54 -12.36 2.12
N LEU A 60 14.77 -12.22 1.63
CA LEU A 60 15.10 -12.41 0.22
C LEU A 60 15.39 -13.87 -0.14
N SER A 61 15.26 -14.80 0.81
CA SER A 61 15.24 -16.24 0.50
C SER A 61 13.91 -16.63 -0.16
N ASP A 62 12.84 -15.86 0.08
CA ASP A 62 11.59 -15.97 -0.68
C ASP A 62 11.84 -15.44 -2.10
N ARG A 63 11.64 -16.30 -3.09
CA ARG A 63 11.92 -15.96 -4.51
C ARG A 63 11.09 -14.75 -4.98
N VAL A 64 9.82 -14.67 -4.59
CA VAL A 64 8.94 -13.59 -5.02
C VAL A 64 9.33 -12.27 -4.36
N ASN A 65 9.69 -12.31 -3.08
CA ASN A 65 10.24 -11.14 -2.39
C ASN A 65 11.48 -10.61 -3.12
N LYS A 66 12.37 -11.52 -3.48
CA LYS A 66 13.60 -11.15 -4.19
C LYS A 66 13.30 -10.55 -5.56
N GLU A 67 12.40 -11.15 -6.33
CA GLU A 67 12.01 -10.64 -7.64
C GLU A 67 11.47 -9.20 -7.54
N PHE A 68 10.57 -8.95 -6.59
CA PHE A 68 10.02 -7.61 -6.37
C PHE A 68 11.10 -6.62 -5.95
N TRP A 69 11.91 -7.00 -4.97
CA TRP A 69 12.94 -6.14 -4.38
C TRP A 69 14.00 -5.71 -5.39
N GLU A 70 14.29 -6.56 -6.38
CA GLU A 70 15.30 -6.35 -7.40
C GLU A 70 14.74 -5.87 -8.74
N ASP A 71 13.41 -5.81 -8.91
CA ASP A 71 12.78 -5.35 -10.15
C ASP A 71 13.15 -3.90 -10.42
N LYS A 72 13.66 -3.63 -11.63
CA LYS A 72 14.19 -2.31 -11.99
C LYS A 72 13.14 -1.19 -11.86
N ASN A 73 11.89 -1.46 -12.21
CA ASN A 73 10.82 -0.47 -12.17
C ASN A 73 10.22 -0.33 -10.78
N TYR A 74 9.89 -1.45 -10.14
CA TYR A 74 9.20 -1.45 -8.85
C TYR A 74 10.11 -1.13 -7.68
N LYS A 75 11.40 -1.45 -7.80
CA LYS A 75 12.41 -0.98 -6.84
C LYS A 75 12.36 0.54 -6.68
N ILE A 76 12.23 1.27 -7.78
CA ILE A 76 12.17 2.73 -7.76
C ILE A 76 10.80 3.18 -7.20
N LYS A 77 9.70 2.64 -7.71
CA LYS A 77 8.35 3.01 -7.29
C LYS A 77 8.12 2.79 -5.79
N ALA A 78 8.55 1.64 -5.28
CA ALA A 78 8.34 1.28 -3.88
C ALA A 78 9.17 2.11 -2.91
N LYS A 79 10.27 2.70 -3.38
CA LYS A 79 11.13 3.59 -2.56
C LYS A 79 10.81 5.06 -2.72
N ASN A 80 9.89 5.41 -3.61
CA ASN A 80 9.47 6.79 -3.89
C ASN A 80 7.95 6.84 -3.96
N THR A 81 7.31 6.49 -2.85
CA THR A 81 5.84 6.47 -2.78
C THR A 81 5.27 7.87 -2.88
N MET A 82 4.08 7.98 -3.44
CA MET A 82 3.34 9.23 -3.45
C MET A 82 2.79 9.55 -2.07
N LYS A 83 2.57 10.85 -1.80
CA LYS A 83 1.73 11.29 -0.69
C LYS A 83 0.26 11.16 -1.11
N PRO A 84 -0.68 11.02 -0.17
CA PRO A 84 -2.11 10.98 -0.52
C PRO A 84 -2.56 12.18 -1.38
N SER A 85 -2.03 13.37 -1.13
CA SER A 85 -2.35 14.57 -1.89
C SER A 85 -1.89 14.52 -3.36
N GLU A 86 -0.98 13.63 -3.68
CA GLU A 86 -0.44 13.50 -5.04
C GLU A 86 -1.17 12.45 -5.88
N VAL A 87 -2.12 11.73 -5.27
CA VAL A 87 -2.86 10.65 -5.93
C VAL A 87 -4.15 11.19 -6.54
N ASP A 88 -4.37 10.88 -7.82
CA ASP A 88 -5.69 11.05 -8.42
C ASP A 88 -6.42 9.70 -8.35
N PRO A 89 -7.44 9.57 -7.47
CA PRO A 89 -8.13 8.29 -7.31
C PRO A 89 -8.86 7.83 -8.56
N ASN A 90 -9.16 8.73 -9.49
CA ASN A 90 -9.81 8.36 -10.75
C ASN A 90 -8.91 7.56 -11.69
N ASP A 91 -7.60 7.52 -11.42
CA ASP A 91 -6.66 6.75 -12.22
C ASP A 91 -6.66 5.25 -11.90
N TYR A 92 -7.32 4.84 -10.81
CA TYR A 92 -7.19 3.48 -10.28
C TYR A 92 -8.52 2.72 -10.30
N ILE A 93 -8.43 1.42 -10.66
CA ILE A 93 -9.58 0.52 -10.63
C ILE A 93 -9.68 -0.25 -9.32
N ALA A 94 -8.63 -0.23 -8.52
CA ALA A 94 -8.58 -0.91 -7.23
C ALA A 94 -7.56 -0.23 -6.32
N ILE A 95 -7.77 -0.39 -5.02
CA ILE A 95 -6.83 0.00 -3.98
C ILE A 95 -6.59 -1.19 -3.06
N PHE A 96 -5.33 -1.43 -2.69
CA PHE A 96 -4.92 -2.54 -1.84
C PHE A 96 -4.08 -2.01 -0.68
N TYR A 97 -4.56 -2.19 0.54
CA TYR A 97 -3.87 -1.76 1.76
C TYR A 97 -3.02 -2.92 2.27
N ALA A 98 -1.72 -2.82 2.10
CA ALA A 98 -0.78 -3.80 2.63
C ALA A 98 -0.67 -3.68 4.15
N GLY A 99 -0.38 -4.80 4.80
CA GLY A 99 -0.23 -4.83 6.25
C GLY A 99 1.18 -4.52 6.72
N GLY A 100 1.43 -4.90 7.94
CA GLY A 100 2.59 -4.55 8.75
C GLY A 100 2.12 -3.78 9.97
N HIS A 101 2.81 -3.93 11.10
CA HIS A 101 2.34 -3.33 12.35
C HIS A 101 2.24 -1.80 12.28
N GLY A 102 3.11 -1.15 11.49
CA GLY A 102 3.11 0.31 11.35
C GLY A 102 1.77 0.90 10.94
N THR A 103 0.95 0.14 10.19
CA THR A 103 -0.36 0.60 9.73
C THR A 103 -1.29 1.00 10.87
N MET A 104 -1.12 0.38 12.03
CA MET A 104 -1.95 0.67 13.21
C MET A 104 -1.76 2.11 13.72
N TRP A 105 -0.64 2.73 13.40
CA TRP A 105 -0.33 4.09 13.83
C TRP A 105 -0.71 5.16 12.82
N ASP A 106 -0.63 4.85 11.51
CA ASP A 106 -0.76 5.90 10.48
C ASP A 106 -1.88 5.67 9.46
N PHE A 107 -2.62 4.55 9.53
CA PHE A 107 -3.75 4.33 8.63
C PHE A 107 -5.10 4.82 9.19
N PRO A 108 -5.46 4.54 10.48
CA PRO A 108 -6.84 4.75 10.94
C PRO A 108 -7.34 6.18 10.80
N ASP A 109 -6.50 7.16 11.09
CA ASP A 109 -6.89 8.57 11.13
C ASP A 109 -6.42 9.36 9.91
N ASN A 110 -5.94 8.70 8.87
CA ASN A 110 -5.49 9.37 7.66
C ASN A 110 -6.66 9.65 6.72
N GLU A 111 -7.16 10.89 6.75
CA GLU A 111 -8.29 11.31 5.94
C GLU A 111 -7.99 11.27 4.43
N GLY A 112 -6.76 11.57 4.04
CA GLY A 112 -6.35 11.52 2.64
C GLY A 112 -6.44 10.12 2.06
N LEU A 113 -5.98 9.11 2.80
CA LEU A 113 -6.11 7.71 2.40
C LEU A 113 -7.58 7.28 2.36
N ALA A 114 -8.37 7.67 3.38
CA ALA A 114 -9.78 7.34 3.43
C ALA A 114 -10.54 7.92 2.24
N GLU A 115 -10.24 9.16 1.85
CA GLU A 115 -10.86 9.80 0.69
C GLU A 115 -10.53 9.07 -0.62
N ILE A 116 -9.26 8.66 -0.79
CA ILE A 116 -8.85 7.90 -1.96
C ILE A 116 -9.63 6.58 -2.04
N GLY A 117 -9.66 5.82 -0.94
CA GLY A 117 -10.38 4.55 -0.88
C GLY A 117 -11.87 4.71 -1.16
N ARG A 118 -12.50 5.72 -0.54
CA ARG A 118 -13.91 6.04 -0.78
C ARG A 118 -14.18 6.34 -2.25
N THR A 119 -13.36 7.19 -2.86
CA THR A 119 -13.55 7.60 -4.25
C THR A 119 -13.42 6.42 -5.20
N ILE A 120 -12.40 5.57 -5.00
CA ILE A 120 -12.23 4.36 -5.82
C ILE A 120 -13.44 3.44 -5.68
N TYR A 121 -13.93 3.24 -4.44
CA TYR A 121 -15.09 2.40 -4.20
C TYR A 121 -16.36 2.97 -4.86
N GLU A 122 -16.62 4.26 -4.67
CA GLU A 122 -17.80 4.92 -5.24
C GLU A 122 -17.78 4.99 -6.77
N ASN A 123 -16.59 4.95 -7.37
CA ASN A 123 -16.43 4.85 -8.83
C ASN A 123 -16.59 3.42 -9.36
N GLY A 124 -17.00 2.47 -8.52
CA GLY A 124 -17.17 1.08 -8.90
C GLY A 124 -15.90 0.24 -8.82
N GLY A 125 -14.83 0.78 -8.24
CA GLY A 125 -13.58 0.06 -8.06
C GLY A 125 -13.59 -0.90 -6.88
N ILE A 126 -12.48 -1.60 -6.69
CA ILE A 126 -12.32 -2.60 -5.65
C ILE A 126 -11.46 -2.03 -4.51
N VAL A 127 -11.93 -2.21 -3.28
CA VAL A 127 -11.18 -1.87 -2.07
C VAL A 127 -10.80 -3.17 -1.36
N SER A 128 -9.53 -3.36 -1.10
CA SER A 128 -8.99 -4.59 -0.52
C SER A 128 -7.88 -4.31 0.46
N ALA A 129 -7.66 -5.26 1.36
CA ALA A 129 -6.62 -5.13 2.39
C ALA A 129 -6.23 -6.50 2.92
N VAL A 130 -5.06 -6.58 3.55
CA VAL A 130 -4.55 -7.81 4.14
C VAL A 130 -3.95 -7.52 5.53
N CYS A 131 -4.03 -8.50 6.43
CA CYS A 131 -3.42 -8.48 7.76
C CYS A 131 -3.87 -7.27 8.58
N HIS A 132 -2.98 -6.32 8.89
CA HIS A 132 -3.31 -5.07 9.59
C HIS A 132 -3.72 -3.93 8.64
N GLY A 133 -3.70 -4.17 7.33
CA GLY A 133 -4.14 -3.20 6.32
C GLY A 133 -5.58 -2.69 6.52
N PRO A 134 -6.54 -3.54 6.95
CA PRO A 134 -7.90 -3.10 7.23
C PRO A 134 -8.03 -1.98 8.26
N SER A 135 -6.99 -1.69 9.04
CA SER A 135 -6.99 -0.52 9.91
C SER A 135 -7.26 0.78 9.15
N GLY A 136 -6.98 0.82 7.85
CA GLY A 136 -7.29 1.95 6.99
C GLY A 136 -8.79 2.13 6.70
N PHE A 137 -9.62 1.15 7.05
CA PHE A 137 -11.06 1.20 6.80
C PHE A 137 -11.88 1.66 8.01
N VAL A 138 -11.28 1.68 9.21
CA VAL A 138 -12.06 1.87 10.45
C VAL A 138 -12.78 3.21 10.51
N ASN A 139 -12.26 4.23 9.86
CA ASN A 139 -12.84 5.56 9.77
C ASN A 139 -13.25 5.95 8.35
N LEU A 140 -13.18 5.01 7.40
CA LEU A 140 -13.58 5.27 6.04
C LEU A 140 -15.09 5.28 5.92
N LYS A 141 -15.65 6.37 5.40
CA LYS A 141 -17.10 6.53 5.24
C LYS A 141 -17.43 6.86 3.80
N LEU A 142 -18.57 6.36 3.34
CA LEU A 142 -19.09 6.70 2.03
C LEU A 142 -19.88 8.01 2.09
N ASN A 143 -20.11 8.62 0.93
CA ASN A 143 -20.78 9.91 0.84
C ASN A 143 -22.32 9.82 0.84
N ASN A 144 -22.87 8.63 0.99
CA ASN A 144 -24.34 8.44 1.00
C ASN A 144 -24.88 8.26 2.41
#